data_286bab448d993ca5ca534fbc994af7f4
#
_entry.id   286bab448d993ca5ca534fbc994af7f4
#
_cell.length_a   1.000
_cell.length_b   1.000
_cell.length_c   1.000
_cell.angle_alpha   90.00
_cell.angle_beta   90.00
_cell.angle_gamma   90.00
#
_symmetry.space_group_name_H-M   'P 1'
#
loop_
_entity.id
_entity.type
_entity.pdbx_description
1 polymer ?
#
loop_
_entity_poly.entity_id
_entity_poly.type
_entity_poly.pdbx_seq_one_letter_code
_entity_poly.pdbx_strand_id
1 'polypeptide(L)'
;MTTLTALGIDISKIKFDVALLNNGKLKNKKFTNNLQGFESLREWLNKHDALMSHACMEATGIYGEALAEYLFDEGFTISVVNPAR
;
A
#
# COMPACT_ATOMS: atom_id res chain seq x y z
N MET A 1 5.38 17.22 17.10
CA MET A 1 4.42 16.11 17.09
C MET A 1 4.52 15.32 15.80
N THR A 2 4.61 14.04 15.91
CA THR A 2 4.76 13.19 14.75
C THR A 2 3.40 12.76 14.23
N THR A 3 3.19 12.92 12.94
CA THR A 3 2.00 12.43 12.29
C THR A 3 2.25 11.00 11.83
N LEU A 4 1.40 10.08 12.26
CA LEU A 4 1.52 8.69 11.88
C LEU A 4 0.63 8.41 10.67
N THR A 5 1.22 7.88 9.62
CA THR A 5 0.47 7.42 8.47
C THR A 5 0.77 5.94 8.29
N ALA A 6 -0.27 5.17 8.08
CA ALA A 6 -0.14 3.74 7.87
C ALA A 6 -0.99 3.34 6.67
N LEU A 7 -0.46 2.44 5.87
CA LEU A 7 -1.13 1.97 4.67
C LEU A 7 -1.27 0.46 4.75
N GLY A 8 -2.50 -0.02 4.84
CA GLY A 8 -2.78 -1.44 4.80
C GLY A 8 -3.15 -1.85 3.39
N ILE A 9 -2.62 -2.97 2.93
CA ILE A 9 -2.85 -3.44 1.57
C ILE A 9 -3.35 -4.86 1.59
N ASP A 10 -4.49 -5.08 0.93
CA ASP A 10 -5.06 -6.40 0.74
C ASP A 10 -5.05 -6.69 -0.75
N ILE A 11 -4.21 -7.63 -1.19
CA ILE A 11 -3.95 -7.83 -2.59
C ILE A 11 -4.54 -9.13 -3.11
N SER A 12 -5.04 -9.09 -4.34
CA SER A 12 -5.52 -10.27 -5.04
C SER A 12 -4.91 -10.28 -6.43
N LYS A 13 -5.29 -11.27 -7.23
CA LYS A 13 -4.67 -11.46 -8.54
C LYS A 13 -4.86 -10.25 -9.45
N ILE A 14 -6.04 -9.65 -9.44
CA ILE A 14 -6.39 -8.62 -10.43
C ILE A 14 -6.33 -7.22 -9.84
N LYS A 15 -6.60 -7.09 -8.56
CA LYS A 15 -6.70 -5.77 -7.94
C LYS A 15 -6.18 -5.82 -6.51
N PHE A 16 -6.03 -4.65 -5.91
CA PHE A 16 -5.72 -4.57 -4.50
C PHE A 16 -6.49 -3.42 -3.85
N ASP A 17 -6.83 -3.61 -2.58
CA ASP A 17 -7.51 -2.61 -1.78
C ASP A 17 -6.52 -2.02 -0.81
N VAL A 18 -6.62 -0.71 -0.61
CA VAL A 18 -5.76 -0.06 0.37
C VAL A 18 -6.61 0.66 1.40
N ALA A 19 -6.10 0.70 2.61
CA ALA A 19 -6.69 1.47 3.70
C ALA A 19 -5.60 2.40 4.21
N LEU A 20 -5.80 3.68 4.04
CA LEU A 20 -4.85 4.70 4.48
C LEU A 20 -5.35 5.33 5.75
N LEU A 21 -4.56 5.19 6.81
CA LEU A 21 -4.84 5.87 8.08
C LEU A 21 -3.92 7.09 8.16
N ASN A 22 -4.52 8.26 8.15
CA ASN A 22 -3.77 9.50 8.10
C ASN A 22 -4.43 10.49 9.06
N ASN A 23 -3.73 10.86 10.12
CA ASN A 23 -4.24 11.81 11.13
C ASN A 23 -5.56 11.36 11.73
N GLY A 24 -5.70 10.06 11.97
CA GLY A 24 -6.92 9.53 12.56
C GLY A 24 -8.07 9.35 11.60
N LYS A 25 -7.87 9.67 10.33
CA LYS A 25 -8.90 9.48 9.31
C LYS A 25 -8.55 8.29 8.45
N LEU A 26 -9.54 7.45 8.18
CA LEU A 26 -9.35 6.25 7.38
C LEU A 26 -9.95 6.46 6.00
N LYS A 27 -9.14 6.23 4.97
CA LYS A 27 -9.58 6.32 3.59
C LYS A 27 -9.28 5.02 2.88
N ASN A 28 -10.22 4.55 2.08
CA ASN A 28 -10.07 3.29 1.35
C ASN A 28 -10.16 3.54 -0.14
N LYS A 29 -9.41 2.75 -0.91
CA LYS A 29 -9.48 2.83 -2.35
C LYS A 29 -9.00 1.52 -2.96
N LYS A 30 -9.50 1.23 -4.17
CA LYS A 30 -9.10 0.04 -4.92
C LYS A 30 -8.29 0.45 -6.14
N PHE A 31 -7.34 -0.40 -6.48
CA PHE A 31 -6.49 -0.18 -7.65
C PHE A 31 -6.29 -1.49 -8.39
N THR A 32 -5.95 -1.40 -9.65
CA THR A 32 -5.63 -2.58 -10.45
C THR A 32 -4.24 -3.09 -10.10
N ASN A 33 -4.08 -4.41 -10.05
CA ASN A 33 -2.80 -5.00 -9.69
C ASN A 33 -1.90 -5.07 -10.92
N ASN A 34 -1.42 -3.91 -11.36
CA ASN A 34 -0.47 -3.77 -12.46
C ASN A 34 0.25 -2.44 -12.30
N LEU A 35 1.20 -2.17 -13.18
CA LEU A 35 2.00 -0.94 -13.06
C LEU A 35 1.14 0.31 -13.06
N GLN A 36 0.14 0.36 -13.90
CA GLN A 36 -0.75 1.52 -13.95
C GLN A 36 -1.46 1.74 -12.61
N GLY A 37 -1.90 0.65 -11.99
CA GLY A 37 -2.53 0.74 -10.67
C GLY A 37 -1.55 1.16 -9.60
N PHE A 38 -0.31 0.70 -9.70
CA PHE A 38 0.73 1.11 -8.74
C PHE A 38 1.01 2.60 -8.84
N GLU A 39 1.08 3.12 -10.05
CA GLU A 39 1.31 4.54 -10.26
C GLU A 39 0.11 5.36 -9.76
N SER A 40 -1.09 4.86 -9.97
CA SER A 40 -2.28 5.51 -9.45
C SER A 40 -2.27 5.55 -7.92
N LEU A 41 -1.82 4.48 -7.29
CA LEU A 41 -1.68 4.46 -5.83
C LEU A 41 -0.69 5.52 -5.38
N ARG A 42 0.44 5.62 -6.05
CA ARG A 42 1.45 6.60 -5.67
C ARG A 42 0.89 8.01 -5.79
N GLU A 43 0.19 8.30 -6.88
CA GLU A 43 -0.42 9.61 -7.05
C GLU A 43 -1.47 9.90 -5.97
N TRP A 44 -2.25 8.90 -5.63
CA TRP A 44 -3.27 9.04 -4.61
C TRP A 44 -2.64 9.33 -3.24
N LEU A 45 -1.54 8.65 -2.94
CA LEU A 45 -0.83 8.89 -1.69
C LEU A 45 -0.21 10.29 -1.68
N ASN A 46 0.34 10.72 -2.79
CA ASN A 46 0.89 12.07 -2.91
C ASN A 46 -0.20 13.13 -2.69
N LYS A 47 -1.37 12.89 -3.25
CA LYS A 47 -2.49 13.81 -3.12
C LYS A 47 -2.93 13.95 -1.66
N HIS A 48 -2.79 12.90 -0.88
CA HIS A 48 -3.16 12.92 0.53
C HIS A 48 -1.96 13.18 1.44
N ASP A 49 -0.83 13.60 0.86
CA ASP A 49 0.39 13.90 1.62
C ASP A 49 0.84 12.71 2.44
N ALA A 50 0.79 11.54 1.84
CA ALA A 50 1.04 10.28 2.53
C ALA A 50 2.15 9.45 1.88
N LEU A 51 3.09 10.08 1.17
CA LEU A 51 4.18 9.36 0.52
C LEU A 51 5.16 8.73 1.51
N MET A 52 5.13 9.16 2.75
CA MET A 52 6.01 8.61 3.78
C MET A 52 5.31 7.55 4.62
N SER A 53 4.20 7.02 4.13
CA SER A 53 3.45 6.00 4.86
C SER A 53 4.25 4.71 4.99
N HIS A 54 4.04 4.02 6.11
CA HIS A 54 4.55 2.67 6.27
C HIS A 54 3.50 1.71 5.70
N ALA A 55 3.85 1.01 4.65
CA ALA A 55 2.93 0.08 4.00
C ALA A 55 3.05 -1.30 4.63
N CYS A 56 1.92 -1.93 4.87
CA CYS A 56 1.85 -3.25 5.47
C CYS A 56 0.99 -4.14 4.58
N MET A 57 1.52 -5.29 4.19
CA MET A 57 0.88 -6.17 3.23
C MET A 57 1.00 -7.61 3.71
N GLU A 58 -0.07 -8.39 3.55
CA GLU A 58 -0.02 -9.81 3.82
C GLU A 58 0.60 -10.55 2.65
N ALA A 59 1.51 -11.49 2.95
CA ALA A 59 2.16 -12.29 1.90
C ALA A 59 1.23 -13.46 1.53
N THR A 60 0.39 -13.25 0.53
CA THR A 60 -0.55 -14.26 0.07
C THR A 60 -0.18 -14.68 -1.34
N GLY A 61 0.72 -15.65 -1.45
CA GLY A 61 1.17 -16.12 -2.75
C GLY A 61 2.02 -15.08 -3.46
N ILE A 62 1.98 -15.10 -4.78
CA ILE A 62 2.87 -14.28 -5.60
C ILE A 62 2.26 -12.93 -6.01
N TYR A 63 0.99 -12.71 -5.71
CA TYR A 63 0.28 -11.57 -6.29
C TYR A 63 0.72 -10.23 -5.72
N GLY A 64 1.38 -10.23 -4.57
CA GLY A 64 1.85 -8.99 -3.96
C GLY A 64 3.28 -8.62 -4.26
N GLU A 65 4.02 -9.49 -4.96
CA GLU A 65 5.47 -9.28 -5.16
C GLU A 65 5.76 -8.04 -5.99
N ALA A 66 5.03 -7.87 -7.08
CA ALA A 66 5.29 -6.73 -7.96
C ALA A 66 4.99 -5.40 -7.27
N LEU A 67 3.90 -5.34 -6.52
CA LEU A 67 3.58 -4.12 -5.79
C LEU A 67 4.58 -3.84 -4.69
N ALA A 68 5.00 -4.87 -3.97
CA ALA A 68 6.00 -4.69 -2.91
C ALA A 68 7.31 -4.15 -3.48
N GLU A 69 7.73 -4.70 -4.62
CA GLU A 69 8.95 -4.25 -5.27
C GLU A 69 8.82 -2.81 -5.76
N TYR A 70 7.69 -2.48 -6.35
CA TYR A 70 7.44 -1.11 -6.80
C TYR A 70 7.51 -0.12 -5.64
N LEU A 71 6.86 -0.44 -4.53
CA LEU A 71 6.85 0.45 -3.37
C LEU A 71 8.24 0.59 -2.77
N PHE A 72 8.97 -0.52 -2.70
CA PHE A 72 10.33 -0.48 -2.18
C PHE A 72 11.21 0.42 -3.05
N ASP A 73 11.09 0.28 -4.38
CA ASP A 73 11.87 1.08 -5.31
C ASP A 73 11.52 2.55 -5.23
N GLU A 74 10.29 2.88 -4.87
CA GLU A 74 9.86 4.26 -4.72
C GLU A 74 10.21 4.86 -3.37
N GLY A 75 10.89 4.09 -2.53
CA GLY A 75 11.36 4.60 -1.25
C GLY A 75 10.40 4.41 -0.09
N PHE A 76 9.34 3.66 -0.29
CA PHE A 76 8.41 3.39 0.80
C PHE A 76 8.98 2.38 1.79
N THR A 77 8.63 2.55 3.05
CA THR A 77 8.89 1.52 4.04
C THR A 77 7.76 0.51 3.94
N ILE A 78 8.11 -0.74 3.65
CA ILE A 78 7.09 -1.77 3.45
C ILE A 78 7.40 -3.00 4.30
N SER A 79 6.37 -3.49 4.97
CA SER A 79 6.46 -4.73 5.74
C SER A 79 5.55 -5.75 5.09
N VAL A 80 6.11 -6.91 4.80
CA VAL A 80 5.34 -8.04 4.26
C VAL A 80 5.20 -9.05 5.38
N VAL A 81 3.96 -9.31 5.76
CA VAL A 81 3.65 -10.13 6.92
C VAL A 81 3.05 -11.46 6.47
N ASN A 82 3.54 -12.55 7.02
CA ASN A 82 2.96 -13.84 6.74
C ASN A 82 1.64 -13.98 7.49
N PRO A 83 0.61 -14.56 6.85
CA PRO A 83 -0.66 -14.77 7.54
C PRO A 83 -0.45 -15.67 8.75
N ALA A 84 -1.13 -15.37 9.82
CA ALA A 84 -1.07 -16.18 11.01
C ALA A 84 -1.74 -17.52 10.77
N ARG A 85 -1.28 -18.54 11.47
CA ARG A 85 -1.87 -19.86 11.42
C ARG A 85 -2.41 -20.27 12.76
#